data_464dbe6e1908e6fcf03d2e9a5a6f5b42
#
_entry.id   464dbe6e1908e6fcf03d2e9a5a6f5b42
#
_cell.length_a   1.000
_cell.length_b   1.000
_cell.length_c   1.000
_cell.angle_alpha   90.00
_cell.angle_beta   90.00
_cell.angle_gamma   90.00
#
_symmetry.space_group_name_H-M   'P 1'
#
loop_
_entity.id
_entity.type
_entity.pdbx_description
1 polymer ?
#
loop_
_entity_poly.entity_id
_entity_poly.type
_entity_poly.pdbx_seq_one_letter_code
_entity_poly.pdbx_strand_id
1 'polypeptide(L)'
;QVTDDVVARASEINKSNELLDLEPDHTKASPRVRRIKRPHLAHEFYRRLSAETCVTDILSELLGPNIRLRAGGKVNMKSAGFGSPVEWHQDWAFYPHTNDDVLAAGILLDDMDLDNGPLLVMPGTHRGPVYDHHSNGAFCGAMDPASVDLDFSKAVPLTGKAGSMTVHHVRLVHGSE
;
A
#
# COMPACT_ATOMS: atom_id res chain seq x y z
N GLN A 1 6.07 9.74 15.53
CA GLN A 1 5.21 10.60 16.38
C GLN A 1 3.84 10.87 15.76
N VAL A 2 3.72 11.52 14.58
CA VAL A 2 2.39 11.80 13.95
C VAL A 2 1.59 10.51 13.71
N THR A 3 2.24 9.47 13.20
CA THR A 3 1.61 8.18 12.99
C THR A 3 1.19 7.54 14.31
N ASP A 4 2.03 7.60 15.32
CA ASP A 4 1.73 7.06 16.66
C ASP A 4 0.55 7.78 17.31
N ASP A 5 0.47 9.11 17.17
CA ASP A 5 -0.65 9.91 17.68
C ASP A 5 -1.99 9.54 16.99
N VAL A 6 -1.95 9.24 15.70
CA VAL A 6 -3.15 8.77 14.97
C VAL A 6 -3.52 7.35 15.39
N VAL A 7 -2.53 6.46 15.54
CA VAL A 7 -2.74 5.06 15.96
C VAL A 7 -3.26 4.98 17.39
N ALA A 8 -2.81 5.85 18.29
CA ALA A 8 -3.28 5.89 19.67
C ALA A 8 -4.81 6.03 19.79
N ARG A 9 -5.47 6.67 18.80
CA ARG A 9 -6.94 6.76 18.75
C ARG A 9 -7.64 5.41 18.64
N ALA A 10 -6.93 4.36 18.23
CA ALA A 10 -7.50 3.02 18.14
C ALA A 10 -7.86 2.45 19.51
N SER A 11 -7.22 2.88 20.60
CA SER A 11 -7.56 2.49 21.97
C SER A 11 -8.98 2.94 22.40
N GLU A 12 -9.58 3.88 21.66
CA GLU A 12 -10.90 4.43 21.99
C GLU A 12 -12.04 3.72 21.24
N ILE A 13 -11.72 2.94 20.21
CA ILE A 13 -12.72 2.32 19.31
C ILE A 13 -12.65 0.80 19.34
N ASN A 14 -13.77 0.14 19.05
CA ASN A 14 -13.87 -1.33 18.99
C ASN A 14 -13.99 -1.88 17.56
N LYS A 15 -14.21 -1.01 16.57
CA LYS A 15 -14.44 -1.40 15.17
C LYS A 15 -13.78 -0.39 14.24
N SER A 16 -13.38 -0.88 13.08
CA SER A 16 -12.91 -0.02 11.99
C SER A 16 -13.90 1.11 11.71
N ASN A 17 -13.37 2.27 11.38
CA ASN A 17 -14.15 3.47 11.04
C ASN A 17 -13.68 4.08 9.72
N GLU A 18 -14.03 5.30 9.41
CA GLU A 18 -13.61 5.96 8.16
C GLU A 18 -12.11 6.24 8.09
N LEU A 19 -11.44 6.38 9.24
CA LEU A 19 -10.02 6.71 9.34
C LEU A 19 -9.15 5.48 9.56
N LEU A 20 -9.52 4.61 10.48
CA LEU A 20 -8.73 3.47 10.92
C LEU A 20 -9.38 2.14 10.49
N ASP A 21 -8.56 1.30 9.86
CA ASP A 21 -8.84 -0.11 9.64
C ASP A 21 -8.11 -0.89 10.72
N LEU A 22 -8.84 -1.70 11.47
CA LEU A 22 -8.32 -2.46 12.61
C LEU A 22 -8.09 -3.91 12.22
N GLU A 23 -7.12 -4.54 12.85
CA GLU A 23 -6.92 -5.98 12.72
C GLU A 23 -8.07 -6.75 13.39
N PRO A 24 -8.36 -7.99 12.95
CA PRO A 24 -9.47 -8.79 13.49
C PRO A 24 -9.41 -9.04 15.00
N ASP A 25 -8.21 -9.12 15.55
CA ASP A 25 -7.93 -9.37 16.96
C ASP A 25 -7.67 -8.08 17.78
N HIS A 26 -7.99 -6.93 17.19
CA HIS A 26 -7.90 -5.64 17.88
C HIS A 26 -8.80 -5.60 19.13
N THR A 27 -8.25 -5.03 20.20
CA THR A 27 -9.00 -4.61 21.39
C THR A 27 -8.55 -3.23 21.85
N LYS A 28 -9.38 -2.53 22.62
CA LYS A 28 -8.97 -1.23 23.22
C LYS A 28 -7.74 -1.34 24.13
N ALA A 29 -7.60 -2.47 24.82
CA ALA A 29 -6.47 -2.74 25.70
C ALA A 29 -5.20 -3.14 24.94
N SER A 30 -5.35 -3.67 23.72
CA SER A 30 -4.28 -4.02 22.81
C SER A 30 -4.62 -3.51 21.39
N PRO A 31 -4.43 -2.21 21.15
CA PRO A 31 -4.80 -1.61 19.88
C PRO A 31 -3.96 -2.16 18.72
N ARG A 32 -4.63 -2.56 17.63
CA ARG A 32 -3.99 -3.09 16.43
C ARG A 32 -4.59 -2.46 15.20
N VAL A 33 -3.81 -1.63 14.55
CA VAL A 33 -4.21 -0.91 13.34
C VAL A 33 -3.56 -1.58 12.13
N ARG A 34 -4.39 -2.00 11.20
CA ARG A 34 -3.96 -2.54 9.91
C ARG A 34 -3.56 -1.43 8.93
N ARG A 35 -4.35 -0.34 8.93
CA ARG A 35 -4.06 0.83 8.07
C ARG A 35 -4.74 2.10 8.53
N ILE A 36 -4.12 3.23 8.23
CA ILE A 36 -4.77 4.53 8.24
C ILE A 36 -5.32 4.76 6.83
N LYS A 37 -6.63 4.87 6.72
CA LYS A 37 -7.34 5.22 5.49
C LYS A 37 -7.34 6.74 5.33
N ARG A 38 -7.16 7.23 4.11
CA ARG A 38 -7.17 8.67 3.81
C ARG A 38 -6.33 9.51 4.78
N PRO A 39 -5.02 9.20 4.93
CA PRO A 39 -4.15 9.82 5.94
C PRO A 39 -4.12 11.36 5.84
N HIS A 40 -4.32 11.93 4.67
CA HIS A 40 -4.42 13.37 4.46
C HIS A 40 -5.58 14.04 5.23
N LEU A 41 -6.61 13.27 5.63
CA LEU A 41 -7.69 13.73 6.51
C LEU A 41 -7.34 13.52 8.00
N ALA A 42 -6.40 12.64 8.29
CA ALA A 42 -5.96 12.37 9.65
C ALA A 42 -5.06 13.48 10.20
N HIS A 43 -4.13 13.93 9.37
CA HIS A 43 -3.16 14.95 9.75
C HIS A 43 -2.55 15.66 8.54
N GLU A 44 -2.29 16.95 8.67
CA GLU A 44 -1.69 17.82 7.64
C GLU A 44 -0.32 17.31 7.15
N PHE A 45 0.45 16.67 8.00
CA PHE A 45 1.74 16.07 7.64
C PHE A 45 1.63 15.17 6.40
N TYR A 46 0.63 14.27 6.35
CA TYR A 46 0.49 13.35 5.22
C TYR A 46 0.09 14.06 3.93
N ARG A 47 -0.69 15.14 4.05
CA ARG A 47 -1.06 15.96 2.90
C ARG A 47 0.16 16.67 2.33
N ARG A 48 1.00 17.23 3.18
CA ARG A 48 2.24 17.90 2.78
C ARG A 48 3.25 16.93 2.21
N LEU A 49 3.45 15.78 2.85
CA LEU A 49 4.40 14.77 2.41
C LEU A 49 4.18 14.34 0.94
N SER A 50 2.92 14.18 0.53
CA SER A 50 2.59 13.79 -0.85
C SER A 50 2.81 14.91 -1.88
N ALA A 51 3.04 16.13 -1.44
CA ALA A 51 3.29 17.30 -2.29
C ALA A 51 4.73 17.83 -2.19
N GLU A 52 5.60 17.16 -1.43
CA GLU A 52 7.01 17.57 -1.33
C GLU A 52 7.71 17.45 -2.70
N THR A 53 8.55 18.43 -3.02
CA THR A 53 9.22 18.50 -4.33
C THR A 53 10.08 17.28 -4.62
N CYS A 54 10.78 16.74 -3.62
CA CYS A 54 11.57 15.53 -3.78
C CYS A 54 10.75 14.30 -4.20
N VAL A 55 9.45 14.26 -3.89
CA VAL A 55 8.53 13.21 -4.34
C VAL A 55 8.01 13.54 -5.74
N THR A 56 7.50 14.76 -5.93
CA THR A 56 6.84 15.17 -7.17
C THR A 56 7.81 15.26 -8.34
N ASP A 57 9.06 15.67 -8.11
CA ASP A 57 10.08 15.78 -9.16
C ASP A 57 10.41 14.40 -9.74
N ILE A 58 10.64 13.40 -8.90
CA ILE A 58 10.90 12.02 -9.36
C ILE A 58 9.68 11.47 -10.15
N LEU A 59 8.47 11.68 -9.64
CA LEU A 59 7.27 11.22 -10.33
C LEU A 59 7.03 11.96 -11.66
N SER A 60 7.39 13.24 -11.72
CA SER A 60 7.28 14.02 -12.95
C SER A 60 8.31 13.62 -14.01
N GLU A 61 9.49 13.14 -13.62
CA GLU A 61 10.46 12.56 -14.55
C GLU A 61 9.95 11.26 -15.17
N LEU A 62 9.17 10.49 -14.42
CA LEU A 62 8.63 9.20 -14.88
C LEU A 62 7.35 9.33 -15.71
N LEU A 63 6.44 10.25 -15.36
CA LEU A 63 5.11 10.40 -15.97
C LEU A 63 4.97 11.66 -16.84
N GLY A 64 5.95 12.56 -16.80
CA GLY A 64 5.85 13.88 -17.41
C GLY A 64 5.40 14.96 -16.41
N PRO A 65 5.45 16.24 -16.80
CA PRO A 65 5.36 17.37 -15.88
C PRO A 65 3.94 17.63 -15.31
N ASN A 66 2.91 17.05 -15.88
CA ASN A 66 1.51 17.30 -15.52
C ASN A 66 0.92 16.14 -14.69
N ILE A 67 1.60 15.77 -13.62
CA ILE A 67 1.14 14.71 -12.73
C ILE A 67 -0.05 15.17 -11.88
N ARG A 68 -0.90 14.22 -11.53
CA ARG A 68 -2.04 14.42 -10.64
C ARG A 68 -2.05 13.38 -9.53
N LEU A 69 -2.13 13.82 -8.29
CA LEU A 69 -2.37 12.93 -7.18
C LEU A 69 -3.80 12.39 -7.21
N ARG A 70 -3.95 11.06 -7.24
CA ARG A 70 -5.23 10.42 -6.98
C ARG A 70 -5.52 10.51 -5.48
N ALA A 71 -6.68 11.00 -5.12
CA ALA A 71 -7.12 11.06 -3.72
C ALA A 71 -7.20 9.64 -3.10
N GLY A 72 -6.88 9.52 -1.82
CA GLY A 72 -7.15 8.30 -1.07
C GLY A 72 -5.95 7.40 -0.75
N GLY A 73 -4.75 7.97 -0.65
CA GLY A 73 -3.60 7.23 -0.12
C GLY A 73 -3.92 6.52 1.21
N LYS A 74 -3.11 5.56 1.58
CA LYS A 74 -3.21 4.80 2.84
C LYS A 74 -1.83 4.68 3.48
N VAL A 75 -1.78 4.55 4.80
CA VAL A 75 -0.60 4.07 5.51
C VAL A 75 -0.88 2.63 5.92
N ASN A 76 -0.17 1.69 5.34
CA ASN A 76 -0.23 0.29 5.75
C ASN A 76 0.67 0.11 6.97
N MET A 77 0.18 -0.67 7.91
CA MET A 77 0.87 -0.91 9.18
C MET A 77 0.93 -2.40 9.45
N LYS A 78 2.04 -2.84 10.01
CA LYS A 78 2.20 -4.20 10.51
C LYS A 78 2.68 -4.13 11.95
N SER A 79 1.82 -4.51 12.86
CA SER A 79 2.18 -4.62 14.28
C SER A 79 3.07 -5.83 14.50
N ALA A 80 4.06 -5.73 15.37
CA ALA A 80 4.98 -6.82 15.69
C ALA A 80 4.22 -8.08 16.12
N GLY A 81 4.48 -9.20 15.44
CA GLY A 81 3.82 -10.49 15.68
C GLY A 81 2.37 -10.59 15.18
N PHE A 82 1.83 -9.51 14.62
CA PHE A 82 0.45 -9.45 14.14
C PHE A 82 0.35 -8.47 12.96
N GLY A 83 0.35 -8.95 11.78
CA GLY A 83 0.16 -8.13 10.60
C GLY A 83 -0.59 -8.93 9.56
N SER A 84 -1.79 -8.49 9.19
CA SER A 84 -2.48 -9.10 8.06
C SER A 84 -1.67 -8.93 6.80
N PRO A 85 -1.54 -9.97 5.97
CA PRO A 85 -0.90 -9.86 4.66
C PRO A 85 -1.67 -8.88 3.78
N VAL A 86 -0.99 -8.35 2.79
CA VAL A 86 -1.62 -7.72 1.63
C VAL A 86 -1.52 -8.74 0.49
N GLU A 87 -2.65 -9.30 0.13
CA GLU A 87 -2.74 -10.33 -0.90
C GLU A 87 -2.14 -9.85 -2.22
N TRP A 88 -1.64 -10.79 -3.02
CA TRP A 88 -1.12 -10.50 -4.35
C TRP A 88 -2.18 -9.83 -5.23
N HIS A 89 -1.84 -8.70 -5.80
CA HIS A 89 -2.76 -7.90 -6.61
C HIS A 89 -2.04 -6.98 -7.59
N GLN A 90 -2.82 -6.36 -8.44
CA GLN A 90 -2.43 -5.23 -9.28
C GLN A 90 -3.34 -4.06 -8.92
N ASP A 91 -2.77 -2.92 -8.65
CA ASP A 91 -3.52 -1.70 -8.31
C ASP A 91 -4.52 -1.30 -9.40
N TRP A 92 -4.22 -1.64 -10.65
CA TRP A 92 -5.10 -1.40 -11.79
C TRP A 92 -6.53 -1.95 -11.60
N ALA A 93 -6.68 -3.08 -10.92
CA ALA A 93 -7.98 -3.68 -10.68
C ALA A 93 -8.90 -2.81 -9.82
N PHE A 94 -8.33 -1.94 -8.97
CA PHE A 94 -9.09 -1.08 -8.08
C PHE A 94 -9.45 0.28 -8.69
N TYR A 95 -8.65 0.76 -9.66
CA TYR A 95 -8.82 2.09 -10.23
C TYR A 95 -8.33 2.17 -11.68
N PRO A 96 -8.97 1.43 -12.59
CA PRO A 96 -8.63 1.54 -14.01
C PRO A 96 -8.85 2.97 -14.51
N HIS A 97 -7.97 3.42 -15.39
CA HIS A 97 -8.01 4.72 -16.03
C HIS A 97 -8.10 4.57 -17.55
N THR A 98 -8.16 5.66 -18.29
CA THR A 98 -8.18 5.65 -19.76
C THR A 98 -6.85 5.20 -20.37
N ASN A 99 -5.75 5.33 -19.62
CA ASN A 99 -4.43 4.78 -19.90
C ASN A 99 -3.82 4.25 -18.62
N ASP A 100 -2.69 3.56 -18.70
CA ASP A 100 -1.99 3.00 -17.55
C ASP A 100 -0.75 3.81 -17.10
N ASP A 101 -0.66 5.08 -17.51
CA ASP A 101 0.33 6.04 -17.02
C ASP A 101 0.05 6.41 -15.54
N VAL A 102 0.05 5.41 -14.69
CA VAL A 102 -0.27 5.52 -13.26
C VAL A 102 0.79 4.80 -12.45
N LEU A 103 1.33 5.50 -11.47
CA LEU A 103 2.32 4.97 -10.54
C LEU A 103 1.78 4.98 -9.11
N ALA A 104 2.13 3.98 -8.34
CA ALA A 104 2.03 4.02 -6.88
C ALA A 104 3.39 4.39 -6.30
N ALA A 105 3.39 5.38 -5.41
CA ALA A 105 4.57 5.80 -4.65
C ALA A 105 4.37 5.47 -3.18
N GLY A 106 5.26 4.66 -2.62
CA GLY A 106 5.28 4.30 -1.21
C GLY A 106 6.44 4.99 -0.50
N ILE A 107 6.17 5.68 0.60
CA ILE A 107 7.20 6.30 1.44
C ILE A 107 7.32 5.47 2.71
N LEU A 108 8.52 4.99 2.99
CA LEU A 108 8.80 4.19 4.18
C LEU A 108 8.85 5.12 5.40
N LEU A 109 7.96 4.92 6.36
CA LEU A 109 7.92 5.71 7.60
C LEU A 109 8.87 5.16 8.66
N ASP A 110 9.21 3.88 8.56
CA ASP A 110 10.18 3.18 9.40
C ASP A 110 11.21 2.48 8.51
N ASP A 111 12.32 2.05 9.10
CA ASP A 111 13.26 1.17 8.42
C ASP A 111 12.55 -0.11 8.01
N MET A 112 12.66 -0.50 6.74
CA MET A 112 12.03 -1.68 6.16
C MET A 112 13.10 -2.74 5.86
N ASP A 113 12.96 -3.90 6.48
CA ASP A 113 13.81 -5.07 6.25
C ASP A 113 12.97 -6.32 5.93
N LEU A 114 13.59 -7.48 5.92
CA LEU A 114 12.90 -8.74 5.59
C LEU A 114 11.98 -9.23 6.71
N ASP A 115 12.18 -8.77 7.93
CA ASP A 115 11.49 -9.28 9.12
C ASP A 115 10.22 -8.49 9.45
N ASN A 116 10.02 -7.31 8.84
CA ASN A 116 8.89 -6.43 9.16
C ASN A 116 7.85 -6.28 8.02
N GLY A 117 7.83 -7.25 7.10
CA GLY A 117 6.79 -7.37 6.07
C GLY A 117 6.91 -6.36 4.93
N PRO A 118 8.04 -6.35 4.23
CA PRO A 118 8.26 -5.44 3.11
C PRO A 118 7.29 -5.69 1.96
N LEU A 119 7.11 -4.68 1.12
CA LEU A 119 6.41 -4.86 -0.14
C LEU A 119 7.20 -5.85 -1.02
N LEU A 120 6.53 -6.90 -1.47
CA LEU A 120 7.04 -7.88 -2.42
C LEU A 120 6.53 -7.53 -3.81
N VAL A 121 7.40 -7.51 -4.80
CA VAL A 121 7.03 -7.20 -6.19
C VAL A 121 7.46 -8.31 -7.13
N MET A 122 6.67 -8.56 -8.17
CA MET A 122 7.01 -9.48 -9.26
C MET A 122 7.58 -8.71 -10.45
N PRO A 123 8.92 -8.64 -10.61
CA PRO A 123 9.55 -7.83 -11.65
C PRO A 123 9.04 -8.19 -13.06
N GLY A 124 8.80 -7.17 -13.88
CA GLY A 124 8.38 -7.34 -15.28
C GLY A 124 6.88 -7.54 -15.50
N THR A 125 6.10 -7.89 -14.47
CA THR A 125 4.67 -8.20 -14.61
C THR A 125 3.80 -7.00 -15.02
N HIS A 126 4.27 -5.78 -14.86
CA HIS A 126 3.59 -4.57 -15.36
C HIS A 126 3.42 -4.57 -16.89
N ARG A 127 4.23 -5.34 -17.63
CA ARG A 127 4.14 -5.51 -19.08
C ARG A 127 3.26 -6.69 -19.49
N GLY A 128 2.85 -7.50 -18.52
CA GLY A 128 2.00 -8.66 -18.72
C GLY A 128 0.50 -8.34 -18.72
N PRO A 129 -0.35 -9.34 -18.58
CA PRO A 129 -1.80 -9.16 -18.51
C PRO A 129 -2.22 -8.49 -17.20
N VAL A 130 -3.44 -7.98 -17.17
CA VAL A 130 -4.17 -7.74 -15.92
C VAL A 130 -4.85 -9.07 -15.56
N TYR A 131 -4.50 -9.59 -14.39
CA TYR A 131 -5.05 -10.85 -13.91
C TYR A 131 -6.44 -10.65 -13.30
N ASP A 132 -7.15 -11.74 -13.07
CA ASP A 132 -8.46 -11.70 -12.41
C ASP A 132 -8.34 -11.43 -10.91
N HIS A 133 -9.17 -10.53 -10.40
CA HIS A 133 -9.24 -10.13 -8.98
C HIS A 133 -10.62 -10.45 -8.40
N HIS A 134 -11.28 -11.48 -8.93
CA HIS A 134 -12.57 -11.94 -8.45
C HIS A 134 -12.45 -13.34 -7.83
N SER A 135 -13.30 -13.60 -6.84
CA SER A 135 -13.52 -14.93 -6.28
C SER A 135 -15.02 -15.20 -6.26
N ASN A 136 -15.44 -16.35 -6.80
CA ASN A 136 -16.87 -16.73 -6.91
C ASN A 136 -17.73 -15.65 -7.59
N GLY A 137 -17.18 -14.96 -8.59
CA GLY A 137 -17.86 -13.91 -9.35
C GLY A 137 -17.96 -12.55 -8.64
N ALA A 138 -17.40 -12.41 -7.45
CA ALA A 138 -17.34 -11.15 -6.70
C ALA A 138 -15.91 -10.58 -6.69
N PHE A 139 -15.79 -9.27 -6.88
CA PHE A 139 -14.50 -8.59 -6.76
C PHE A 139 -13.98 -8.71 -5.32
N CYS A 140 -12.83 -9.36 -5.16
CA CYS A 140 -12.19 -9.54 -3.85
C CYS A 140 -10.91 -8.71 -3.70
N GLY A 141 -10.40 -8.12 -4.79
CA GLY A 141 -9.20 -7.29 -4.79
C GLY A 141 -7.89 -8.06 -4.65
N ALA A 142 -7.95 -9.39 -4.73
CA ALA A 142 -6.79 -10.27 -4.69
C ALA A 142 -6.77 -11.17 -5.92
N MET A 143 -5.58 -11.53 -6.37
CA MET A 143 -5.36 -12.58 -7.36
C MET A 143 -5.27 -13.92 -6.63
N ASP A 144 -5.71 -14.99 -7.28
CA ASP A 144 -5.39 -16.34 -6.85
C ASP A 144 -4.02 -16.75 -7.43
N PRO A 145 -2.97 -16.89 -6.59
CA PRO A 145 -1.64 -17.28 -7.06
C PRO A 145 -1.61 -18.63 -7.79
N ALA A 146 -2.55 -19.54 -7.48
CA ALA A 146 -2.62 -20.84 -8.12
C ALA A 146 -3.23 -20.79 -9.54
N SER A 147 -3.91 -19.70 -9.89
CA SER A 147 -4.57 -19.51 -11.19
C SER A 147 -3.70 -18.82 -12.25
N VAL A 148 -2.48 -18.41 -11.89
CA VAL A 148 -1.60 -17.63 -12.76
C VAL A 148 -0.25 -18.33 -12.94
N ASP A 149 0.33 -18.19 -14.13
CA ASP A 149 1.66 -18.72 -14.44
C ASP A 149 2.75 -17.73 -14.00
N LEU A 150 2.88 -17.55 -12.69
CA LEU A 150 3.92 -16.74 -12.06
C LEU A 150 4.65 -17.54 -10.99
N ASP A 151 5.96 -17.48 -11.01
CA ASP A 151 6.81 -18.06 -9.99
C ASP A 151 7.04 -17.05 -8.86
N PHE A 152 6.17 -17.05 -7.85
CA PHE A 152 6.24 -16.13 -6.72
C PHE A 152 7.50 -16.27 -5.86
N SER A 153 8.27 -17.35 -6.01
CA SER A 153 9.58 -17.47 -5.33
C SER A 153 10.61 -16.45 -5.86
N LYS A 154 10.32 -15.83 -7.01
CA LYS A 154 11.13 -14.77 -7.61
C LYS A 154 10.70 -13.36 -7.20
N ALA A 155 9.78 -13.25 -6.26
CA ALA A 155 9.38 -11.95 -5.74
C ALA A 155 10.57 -11.23 -5.10
N VAL A 156 10.66 -9.94 -5.33
CA VAL A 156 11.73 -9.09 -4.80
C VAL A 156 11.18 -8.23 -3.67
N PRO A 157 11.74 -8.33 -2.46
CA PRO A 157 11.37 -7.46 -1.37
C PRO A 157 11.93 -6.04 -1.56
N LEU A 158 11.09 -5.04 -1.34
CA LEU A 158 11.51 -3.64 -1.38
C LEU A 158 11.86 -3.18 0.03
N THR A 159 13.15 -3.21 0.35
CA THR A 159 13.70 -2.81 1.64
C THR A 159 14.37 -1.43 1.54
N GLY A 160 14.54 -0.76 2.68
CA GLY A 160 15.20 0.55 2.73
C GLY A 160 15.08 1.23 4.09
N LYS A 161 15.75 2.34 4.24
CA LYS A 161 15.66 3.17 5.44
C LYS A 161 14.40 4.02 5.44
N ALA A 162 13.95 4.42 6.63
CA ALA A 162 12.91 5.43 6.78
C ALA A 162 13.21 6.66 5.93
N GLY A 163 12.21 7.18 5.23
CA GLY A 163 12.34 8.25 4.24
C GLY A 163 12.67 7.77 2.83
N SER A 164 12.99 6.48 2.61
CA SER A 164 13.10 5.94 1.24
C SER A 164 11.74 5.93 0.55
N MET A 165 11.77 6.09 -0.76
CA MET A 165 10.57 6.01 -1.60
C MET A 165 10.68 4.82 -2.55
N THR A 166 9.62 4.04 -2.65
CA THR A 166 9.42 3.02 -3.67
C THR A 166 8.44 3.54 -4.71
N VAL A 167 8.67 3.22 -5.98
CA VAL A 167 7.74 3.56 -7.06
C VAL A 167 7.48 2.32 -7.90
N HIS A 168 6.22 2.04 -8.16
CA HIS A 168 5.85 0.93 -9.04
C HIS A 168 4.67 1.29 -9.94
N HIS A 169 4.65 0.65 -11.11
CA HIS A 169 3.59 0.82 -12.08
C HIS A 169 2.30 0.16 -11.57
N VAL A 170 1.17 0.77 -11.85
CA VAL A 170 -0.16 0.34 -11.41
C VAL A 170 -0.52 -1.12 -11.78
N ARG A 171 0.09 -1.67 -12.83
CA ARG A 171 -0.09 -3.06 -13.27
C ARG A 171 0.94 -4.03 -12.70
N LEU A 172 1.88 -3.57 -11.89
CA LEU A 172 2.85 -4.47 -11.26
C LEU A 172 2.15 -5.38 -10.26
N VAL A 173 2.38 -6.69 -10.36
CA VAL A 173 1.91 -7.65 -9.36
C VAL A 173 2.74 -7.48 -8.10
N HIS A 174 2.07 -7.25 -6.98
CA HIS A 174 2.70 -7.01 -5.69
C HIS A 174 1.82 -7.45 -4.53
N GLY A 175 2.45 -7.61 -3.36
CA GLY A 175 1.79 -8.03 -2.13
C GLY A 175 2.71 -7.82 -0.93
N SER A 176 2.36 -8.32 0.23
CA SER A 176 3.24 -8.41 1.40
C SER A 176 2.76 -9.51 2.36
N GLU A 177 3.69 -10.15 3.02
CA GLU A 177 3.41 -11.16 4.06
C GLU A 177 3.00 -10.50 5.39
#